data_384238dd7c479232e5f2749eaa36969d
#
_entry.id   384238dd7c479232e5f2749eaa36969d
#
_cell.length_a   1.000
_cell.length_b   1.000
_cell.length_c   1.000
_cell.angle_alpha   90.00
_cell.angle_beta   90.00
_cell.angle_gamma   90.00
#
_symmetry.space_group_name_H-M   'P 1'
#
loop_
_entity.id
_entity.type
_entity.pdbx_description
1 polymer ?
#
loop_
_entity_poly.entity_id
_entity_poly.type
_entity_poly.pdbx_seq_one_letter_code
_entity_poly.pdbx_strand_id
1 'polypeptide(L)'
;SVLDALQRSLRGKRLRPQHVTRAVRAANHLGALGRPPEPPAEEARPSGRRHSKARDAETIAHHYDVGNAFYALVLGPSMTYSCAVWSGATPTLADAQRAKHNLIARKLGLHHRRGMRLLDVGCGWGSMAIHAASTYDATVVGITISEEQAALARDRVKEAGLDHLIDIRIQDYRDVRDEPFDAIASIGMFEHVGRERTAEYFSRLFSLLAPRGRLLNHAISRPGGSRPRKRSFIGRYVFPDGELHDVTDTMESMSAAGFE
;
A
#
# COMPACT_ATOMS: atom_id res chain seq x y z
N SER A 1 25.02 17.33 -3.31
CA SER A 1 25.49 16.35 -4.30
C SER A 1 25.81 17.06 -5.63
N VAL A 2 26.54 16.39 -6.54
CA VAL A 2 26.83 16.90 -7.90
C VAL A 2 25.54 17.21 -8.64
N LEU A 3 24.49 16.40 -8.44
CA LEU A 3 23.17 16.60 -9.03
C LEU A 3 22.50 17.91 -8.54
N ASP A 4 22.61 18.22 -7.25
CA ASP A 4 22.05 19.47 -6.68
C ASP A 4 22.81 20.70 -7.19
N ALA A 5 24.11 20.58 -7.39
CA ALA A 5 24.91 21.65 -7.98
C ALA A 5 24.53 21.88 -9.43
N LEU A 6 24.34 20.82 -10.22
CA LEU A 6 23.84 20.89 -11.62
C LEU A 6 22.43 21.46 -11.71
N GLN A 7 21.51 21.02 -10.86
CA GLN A 7 20.15 21.54 -10.82
C GLN A 7 20.10 23.02 -10.44
N ARG A 8 20.92 23.46 -9.47
CA ARG A 8 21.05 24.88 -9.08
C ARG A 8 21.66 25.72 -10.21
N SER A 9 22.67 25.20 -10.91
CA SER A 9 23.32 25.94 -11.99
C SER A 9 22.45 26.10 -13.24
N LEU A 10 21.44 25.22 -13.43
CA LEU A 10 20.51 25.27 -14.56
C LEU A 10 19.22 26.03 -14.27
N ARG A 11 18.87 26.29 -12.98
CA ARG A 11 17.68 27.07 -12.62
C ARG A 11 17.77 28.50 -13.12
N GLY A 12 16.83 28.91 -13.94
CA GLY A 12 16.69 30.29 -14.42
C GLY A 12 17.58 30.68 -15.61
N LYS A 13 18.40 29.78 -16.14
CA LYS A 13 19.22 30.09 -17.35
C LYS A 13 18.45 29.76 -18.63
N ARG A 14 18.24 30.74 -19.48
CA ARG A 14 17.76 30.52 -20.87
C ARG A 14 18.87 29.85 -21.66
N LEU A 15 18.63 28.63 -22.13
CA LEU A 15 19.55 27.90 -23.00
C LEU A 15 19.64 28.65 -24.33
N ARG A 16 20.84 29.11 -24.66
CA ARG A 16 21.12 29.70 -25.98
C ARG A 16 21.30 28.56 -27.00
N PRO A 17 21.02 28.78 -28.32
CA PRO A 17 21.15 27.74 -29.34
C PRO A 17 22.53 27.04 -29.33
N GLN A 18 23.62 27.79 -29.10
CA GLN A 18 24.97 27.27 -28.98
C GLN A 18 25.15 26.25 -27.86
N HIS A 19 24.40 26.37 -26.75
CA HIS A 19 24.46 25.40 -25.65
C HIS A 19 23.76 24.10 -26.04
N VAL A 20 22.65 24.21 -26.78
CA VAL A 20 21.94 23.03 -27.30
C VAL A 20 22.81 22.28 -28.31
N THR A 21 23.44 22.98 -29.26
CA THR A 21 24.37 22.37 -30.24
C THR A 21 25.53 21.67 -29.55
N ARG A 22 26.10 22.28 -28.52
CA ARG A 22 27.21 21.70 -27.75
C ARG A 22 26.76 20.44 -26.98
N ALA A 23 25.58 20.50 -26.39
CA ALA A 23 25.00 19.34 -25.66
C ALA A 23 24.68 18.19 -26.61
N VAL A 24 24.11 18.49 -27.80
CA VAL A 24 23.85 17.47 -28.83
C VAL A 24 25.14 16.83 -29.35
N ARG A 25 26.19 17.61 -29.64
CA ARG A 25 27.48 17.07 -30.03
C ARG A 25 28.10 16.19 -28.95
N ALA A 26 28.07 16.62 -27.70
CA ALA A 26 28.56 15.83 -26.58
C ALA A 26 27.75 14.53 -26.40
N ALA A 27 26.45 14.60 -26.49
CA ALA A 27 25.57 13.44 -26.42
C ALA A 27 25.85 12.44 -27.56
N ASN A 28 26.09 12.95 -28.79
CA ASN A 28 26.45 12.10 -29.93
C ASN A 28 27.80 11.44 -29.72
N HIS A 29 28.80 12.20 -29.25
CA HIS A 29 30.14 11.68 -28.97
C HIS A 29 30.15 10.60 -27.89
N LEU A 30 29.23 10.72 -26.91
CA LEU A 30 29.02 9.75 -25.83
C LEU A 30 28.09 8.58 -26.22
N GLY A 31 27.64 8.50 -27.48
CA GLY A 31 26.66 7.50 -27.91
C GLY A 31 25.28 7.62 -27.28
N ALA A 32 24.97 8.77 -26.64
CA ALA A 32 23.74 8.98 -25.92
C ALA A 32 22.52 9.36 -26.78
N LEU A 33 22.72 9.53 -28.11
CA LEU A 33 21.63 9.80 -29.07
C LEU A 33 21.11 8.53 -29.76
N GLY A 34 21.54 7.34 -29.31
CA GLY A 34 21.04 6.06 -29.80
C GLY A 34 19.67 5.67 -29.22
N ARG A 35 19.24 4.44 -29.56
CA ARG A 35 18.10 3.84 -28.85
C ARG A 35 18.43 3.76 -27.36
N PRO A 36 17.47 4.09 -26.47
CA PRO A 36 17.66 3.86 -25.04
C PRO A 36 18.10 2.42 -24.80
N PRO A 37 19.02 2.16 -23.86
CA PRO A 37 19.34 0.79 -23.48
C PRO A 37 18.09 0.05 -23.05
N GLU A 38 18.07 -1.26 -23.23
CA GLU A 38 16.97 -2.08 -22.73
C GLU A 38 16.84 -1.87 -21.20
N PRO A 39 15.63 -1.70 -20.71
CA PRO A 39 15.41 -1.59 -19.27
C PRO A 39 15.96 -2.84 -18.56
N PRO A 40 16.53 -2.70 -17.34
CA PRO A 40 16.96 -3.85 -16.54
C PRO A 40 15.82 -4.88 -16.34
N ALA A 41 16.19 -6.13 -16.08
CA ALA A 41 15.22 -7.21 -15.86
C ALA A 41 14.31 -6.96 -14.64
N GLU A 42 14.83 -6.21 -13.67
CA GLU A 42 14.13 -5.82 -12.44
C GLU A 42 13.06 -4.74 -12.67
N GLU A 43 13.04 -4.08 -13.84
CA GLU A 43 11.97 -3.12 -14.14
C GLU A 43 10.67 -3.84 -14.45
N ALA A 44 9.65 -3.61 -13.62
CA ALA A 44 8.33 -4.21 -13.79
C ALA A 44 7.69 -3.86 -15.14
N ARG A 45 7.19 -4.88 -15.85
CA ARG A 45 6.51 -4.73 -17.14
C ARG A 45 5.15 -5.44 -17.12
N PRO A 46 4.23 -5.02 -16.20
CA PRO A 46 2.96 -5.70 -16.07
C PRO A 46 2.15 -5.60 -17.36
N SER A 47 1.48 -6.70 -17.73
CA SER A 47 0.68 -6.83 -18.95
C SER A 47 -0.82 -6.60 -18.71
N GLY A 48 -1.59 -6.36 -19.76
CA GLY A 48 -3.03 -6.22 -19.69
C GLY A 48 -3.54 -4.85 -19.21
N ARG A 49 -4.85 -4.78 -18.93
CA ARG A 49 -5.52 -3.53 -18.51
C ARG A 49 -5.15 -3.17 -17.07
N ARG A 50 -4.74 -1.91 -16.84
CA ARG A 50 -4.46 -1.39 -15.49
C ARG A 50 -5.63 -1.64 -14.55
N HIS A 51 -5.31 -1.99 -13.31
CA HIS A 51 -6.28 -2.30 -12.25
C HIS A 51 -7.29 -3.39 -12.62
N SER A 52 -6.92 -4.32 -13.52
CA SER A 52 -7.60 -5.60 -13.66
C SER A 52 -7.10 -6.58 -12.59
N LYS A 53 -7.94 -7.53 -12.14
CA LYS A 53 -7.56 -8.51 -11.11
C LYS A 53 -6.27 -9.27 -11.46
N ALA A 54 -6.12 -9.70 -12.72
CA ALA A 54 -4.93 -10.42 -13.17
C ALA A 54 -3.66 -9.54 -13.11
N ARG A 55 -3.76 -8.28 -13.55
CA ARG A 55 -2.63 -7.35 -13.52
C ARG A 55 -2.29 -6.89 -12.09
N ASP A 56 -3.30 -6.69 -11.25
CA ASP A 56 -3.09 -6.37 -9.83
C ASP A 56 -2.32 -7.50 -9.14
N ALA A 57 -2.70 -8.77 -9.41
CA ALA A 57 -1.99 -9.93 -8.88
C ALA A 57 -0.52 -10.01 -9.37
N GLU A 58 -0.27 -9.81 -10.68
CA GLU A 58 1.07 -9.78 -11.27
C GLU A 58 1.93 -8.67 -10.65
N THR A 59 1.36 -7.47 -10.49
CA THR A 59 2.06 -6.30 -9.94
C THR A 59 2.40 -6.48 -8.46
N ILE A 60 1.49 -7.05 -7.70
CA ILE A 60 1.69 -7.34 -6.26
C ILE A 60 2.71 -8.46 -6.10
N ALA A 61 2.63 -9.54 -6.87
CA ALA A 61 3.63 -10.61 -6.87
C ALA A 61 5.03 -10.05 -7.14
N HIS A 62 5.20 -9.24 -8.20
CA HIS A 62 6.48 -8.62 -8.52
C HIS A 62 7.09 -7.81 -7.35
N HIS A 63 6.26 -7.07 -6.60
CA HIS A 63 6.74 -6.27 -5.48
C HIS A 63 7.15 -7.12 -4.27
N TYR A 64 6.39 -8.18 -3.95
CA TYR A 64 6.59 -9.00 -2.75
C TYR A 64 7.46 -10.24 -2.97
N ASP A 65 7.74 -10.62 -4.22
CA ASP A 65 8.58 -11.79 -4.57
C ASP A 65 10.08 -11.59 -4.32
N VAL A 66 10.49 -10.43 -3.77
CA VAL A 66 11.84 -10.22 -3.22
C VAL A 66 12.13 -11.20 -2.07
N GLY A 67 11.07 -11.79 -1.48
CA GLY A 67 11.10 -12.87 -0.51
C GLY A 67 10.91 -12.42 0.94
N ASN A 68 10.20 -13.25 1.70
CA ASN A 68 9.86 -13.01 3.10
C ASN A 68 11.08 -12.78 4.00
N ALA A 69 12.24 -13.44 3.69
CA ALA A 69 13.48 -13.27 4.44
C ALA A 69 14.02 -11.82 4.36
N PHE A 70 13.95 -11.20 3.19
CA PHE A 70 14.33 -9.80 3.02
C PHE A 70 13.42 -8.87 3.84
N TYR A 71 12.11 -9.06 3.74
CA TYR A 71 11.16 -8.24 4.50
C TYR A 71 11.29 -8.43 6.00
N ALA A 72 11.61 -9.62 6.49
CA ALA A 72 11.87 -9.86 7.91
C ALA A 72 13.06 -9.04 8.43
N LEU A 73 14.12 -8.90 7.63
CA LEU A 73 15.28 -8.05 7.99
C LEU A 73 14.91 -6.57 8.06
N VAL A 74 14.09 -6.08 7.12
CA VAL A 74 13.73 -4.65 7.01
C VAL A 74 12.64 -4.25 8.00
N LEU A 75 11.61 -5.09 8.17
CA LEU A 75 10.41 -4.79 8.93
C LEU A 75 10.47 -5.29 10.37
N GLY A 76 11.45 -6.15 10.68
CA GLY A 76 11.58 -6.78 11.98
C GLY A 76 10.42 -7.72 12.34
N PRO A 77 10.29 -8.12 13.61
CA PRO A 77 9.31 -9.14 14.03
C PRO A 77 7.85 -8.77 13.74
N SER A 78 7.54 -7.47 13.66
CA SER A 78 6.18 -7.04 13.39
C SER A 78 5.73 -7.34 11.96
N MET A 79 6.65 -7.48 11.00
CA MET A 79 6.34 -7.67 9.59
C MET A 79 5.28 -6.68 9.09
N THR A 80 5.40 -5.41 9.49
CA THR A 80 4.41 -4.38 9.16
C THR A 80 4.99 -3.39 8.16
N TYR A 81 4.51 -3.43 6.92
CA TYR A 81 4.98 -2.60 5.82
C TYR A 81 4.11 -1.36 5.61
N SER A 82 4.00 -0.54 6.64
CA SER A 82 3.30 0.76 6.62
C SER A 82 3.84 1.66 7.72
N CYS A 83 3.52 2.97 7.67
CA CYS A 83 4.02 3.94 8.64
C CYS A 83 3.72 3.53 10.09
N ALA A 84 4.69 3.71 10.98
CA ALA A 84 4.55 3.49 12.41
C ALA A 84 4.16 4.79 13.13
N VAL A 85 3.62 4.68 14.35
CA VAL A 85 3.34 5.82 15.23
C VAL A 85 4.46 5.96 16.23
N TRP A 86 5.32 6.94 16.03
CA TRP A 86 6.45 7.26 16.91
C TRP A 86 6.07 8.28 17.98
N SER A 87 6.51 8.03 19.20
CA SER A 87 6.35 8.91 20.34
C SER A 87 7.52 8.69 21.32
N GLY A 88 7.63 9.49 22.35
CA GLY A 88 8.61 9.26 23.42
C GLY A 88 8.45 7.94 24.17
N ALA A 89 7.29 7.29 24.05
CA ALA A 89 7.00 5.98 24.64
C ALA A 89 7.24 4.80 23.67
N THR A 90 7.75 5.04 22.46
CA THR A 90 7.98 4.01 21.42
C THR A 90 9.46 3.97 21.03
N PRO A 91 10.34 3.36 21.86
CA PRO A 91 11.79 3.39 21.64
C PRO A 91 12.23 2.51 20.44
N THR A 92 11.43 1.51 20.03
CA THR A 92 11.76 0.62 18.94
C THR A 92 10.71 0.67 17.82
N LEU A 93 11.08 0.20 16.61
CA LEU A 93 10.13 0.06 15.50
C LEU A 93 8.96 -0.85 15.87
N ALA A 94 9.22 -1.95 16.58
CA ALA A 94 8.17 -2.86 17.03
C ALA A 94 7.16 -2.17 17.96
N ASP A 95 7.64 -1.33 18.89
CA ASP A 95 6.79 -0.53 19.78
C ASP A 95 5.95 0.48 19.00
N ALA A 96 6.57 1.17 18.04
CA ALA A 96 5.89 2.15 17.20
C ALA A 96 4.83 1.50 16.28
N GLN A 97 5.09 0.30 15.78
CA GLN A 97 4.09 -0.47 15.01
C GLN A 97 2.96 -0.98 15.90
N ARG A 98 3.26 -1.45 17.12
CA ARG A 98 2.23 -1.83 18.10
C ARG A 98 1.35 -0.63 18.48
N ALA A 99 1.95 0.54 18.70
CA ALA A 99 1.22 1.78 18.94
C ALA A 99 0.28 2.14 17.79
N LYS A 100 0.74 1.98 16.55
CA LYS A 100 -0.09 2.18 15.34
C LYS A 100 -1.26 1.20 15.29
N HIS A 101 -1.05 -0.10 15.52
CA HIS A 101 -2.12 -1.08 15.53
C HIS A 101 -3.15 -0.80 16.63
N ASN A 102 -2.69 -0.41 17.84
CA ASN A 102 -3.58 0.04 18.92
C ASN A 102 -4.41 1.26 18.52
N LEU A 103 -3.79 2.26 17.89
CA LEU A 103 -4.50 3.46 17.42
C LEU A 103 -5.58 3.10 16.40
N ILE A 104 -5.28 2.23 15.44
CA ILE A 104 -6.21 1.73 14.44
C ILE A 104 -7.37 0.98 15.11
N ALA A 105 -7.08 0.02 15.97
CA ALA A 105 -8.07 -0.77 16.69
C ALA A 105 -9.03 0.11 17.50
N ARG A 106 -8.51 1.12 18.18
CA ARG A 106 -9.31 2.09 18.93
C ARG A 106 -10.18 2.96 18.04
N LYS A 107 -9.68 3.45 16.90
CA LYS A 107 -10.47 4.21 15.92
C LYS A 107 -11.59 3.36 15.31
N LEU A 108 -11.33 2.09 15.08
CA LEU A 108 -12.33 1.11 14.62
C LEU A 108 -13.33 0.70 15.72
N GLY A 109 -13.04 1.04 16.98
CA GLY A 109 -13.92 0.74 18.11
C GLY A 109 -13.81 -0.69 18.62
N LEU A 110 -12.76 -1.44 18.29
CA LEU A 110 -12.59 -2.84 18.71
C LEU A 110 -12.55 -3.01 20.23
N HIS A 111 -12.27 -1.95 20.99
CA HIS A 111 -12.27 -1.94 22.46
C HIS A 111 -13.69 -1.86 23.08
N HIS A 112 -14.73 -1.62 22.29
CA HIS A 112 -16.08 -1.48 22.83
C HIS A 112 -16.75 -2.81 23.16
N ARG A 113 -16.42 -3.87 22.39
CA ARG A 113 -17.06 -5.18 22.53
C ARG A 113 -16.10 -6.29 22.07
N ARG A 114 -16.00 -7.36 22.83
CA ARG A 114 -15.28 -8.58 22.41
C ARG A 114 -16.02 -9.28 21.26
N GLY A 115 -15.30 -10.05 20.48
CA GLY A 115 -15.86 -10.81 19.38
C GLY A 115 -16.36 -9.96 18.20
N MET A 116 -15.92 -8.70 18.09
CA MET A 116 -16.22 -7.88 16.90
C MET A 116 -15.58 -8.51 15.65
N ARG A 117 -16.34 -8.51 14.56
CA ARG A 117 -15.87 -8.99 13.26
C ARG A 117 -15.10 -7.91 12.53
N LEU A 118 -13.84 -8.17 12.24
CA LEU A 118 -12.96 -7.28 11.49
C LEU A 118 -12.64 -7.88 10.12
N LEU A 119 -12.75 -7.08 9.05
CA LEU A 119 -12.12 -7.37 7.77
C LEU A 119 -10.82 -6.57 7.65
N ASP A 120 -9.70 -7.25 7.40
CA ASP A 120 -8.40 -6.63 7.14
C ASP A 120 -8.08 -6.73 5.64
N VAL A 121 -8.29 -5.64 4.90
CA VAL A 121 -8.15 -5.58 3.44
C VAL A 121 -6.72 -5.26 3.07
N GLY A 122 -6.06 -6.22 2.42
CA GLY A 122 -4.61 -6.15 2.20
C GLY A 122 -3.84 -6.43 3.49
N CYS A 123 -4.17 -7.54 4.16
CA CYS A 123 -3.66 -7.88 5.49
C CYS A 123 -2.14 -8.11 5.54
N GLY A 124 -1.47 -8.19 4.37
CA GLY A 124 -0.05 -8.47 4.29
C GLY A 124 0.31 -9.77 5.01
N TRP A 125 1.28 -9.70 5.89
CA TRP A 125 1.71 -10.85 6.72
C TRP A 125 0.91 -11.00 8.03
N GLY A 126 -0.32 -10.47 8.07
CA GLY A 126 -1.29 -10.69 9.15
C GLY A 126 -1.07 -9.89 10.44
N SER A 127 -0.21 -8.88 10.45
CA SER A 127 0.18 -8.18 11.69
C SER A 127 -0.97 -7.44 12.37
N MET A 128 -1.84 -6.77 11.61
CA MET A 128 -3.02 -6.12 12.18
C MET A 128 -4.05 -7.14 12.65
N ALA A 129 -4.26 -8.21 11.87
CA ALA A 129 -5.16 -9.31 12.23
C ALA A 129 -4.76 -9.96 13.55
N ILE A 130 -3.47 -10.34 13.69
CA ILE A 130 -2.92 -10.93 14.92
C ILE A 130 -3.08 -9.96 16.09
N HIS A 131 -2.78 -8.67 15.89
CA HIS A 131 -2.93 -7.68 16.95
C HIS A 131 -4.40 -7.48 17.38
N ALA A 132 -5.33 -7.43 16.44
CA ALA A 132 -6.76 -7.28 16.73
C ALA A 132 -7.33 -8.48 17.49
N ALA A 133 -6.97 -9.70 17.09
CA ALA A 133 -7.41 -10.91 17.77
C ALA A 133 -6.77 -11.04 19.16
N SER A 134 -5.44 -10.92 19.27
CA SER A 134 -4.74 -11.12 20.53
C SER A 134 -5.03 -10.08 21.62
N THR A 135 -5.28 -8.82 21.21
CA THR A 135 -5.42 -7.69 22.14
C THR A 135 -6.87 -7.35 22.42
N TYR A 136 -7.75 -7.52 21.42
CA TYR A 136 -9.15 -7.09 21.48
C TYR A 136 -10.16 -8.23 21.31
N ASP A 137 -9.68 -9.48 21.20
CA ASP A 137 -10.54 -10.66 21.05
C ASP A 137 -11.45 -10.56 19.81
N ALA A 138 -10.94 -9.92 18.74
CA ALA A 138 -11.68 -9.77 17.49
C ALA A 138 -11.62 -11.05 16.65
N THR A 139 -12.72 -11.38 15.97
CA THR A 139 -12.71 -12.39 14.91
C THR A 139 -12.34 -11.71 13.60
N VAL A 140 -11.29 -12.17 12.93
CA VAL A 140 -10.72 -11.46 11.79
C VAL A 140 -10.74 -12.30 10.52
N VAL A 141 -11.22 -11.71 9.44
CA VAL A 141 -10.97 -12.18 8.08
C VAL A 141 -9.90 -11.28 7.47
N GLY A 142 -8.72 -11.83 7.22
CA GLY A 142 -7.63 -11.13 6.55
C GLY A 142 -7.55 -11.54 5.07
N ILE A 143 -7.60 -10.58 4.16
CA ILE A 143 -7.50 -10.89 2.72
C ILE A 143 -6.26 -10.27 2.10
N THR A 144 -5.60 -11.02 1.23
CA THR A 144 -4.51 -10.57 0.36
C THR A 144 -4.57 -11.29 -0.98
N ILE A 145 -4.00 -10.73 -2.02
CA ILE A 145 -3.85 -11.39 -3.32
C ILE A 145 -2.46 -11.97 -3.55
N SER A 146 -1.56 -11.85 -2.55
CA SER A 146 -0.22 -12.44 -2.57
C SER A 146 -0.21 -13.81 -1.87
N GLU A 147 0.14 -14.86 -2.59
CA GLU A 147 0.29 -16.21 -2.05
C GLU A 147 1.36 -16.28 -0.97
N GLU A 148 2.51 -15.62 -1.20
CA GLU A 148 3.63 -15.53 -0.26
C GLU A 148 3.25 -14.87 1.07
N GLN A 149 2.50 -13.77 0.99
CA GLN A 149 2.00 -13.10 2.19
C GLN A 149 1.00 -13.99 2.93
N ALA A 150 0.06 -14.60 2.22
CA ALA A 150 -0.96 -15.45 2.83
C ALA A 150 -0.36 -16.67 3.52
N ALA A 151 0.63 -17.33 2.90
CA ALA A 151 1.33 -18.47 3.48
C ALA A 151 1.98 -18.09 4.80
N LEU A 152 2.84 -17.07 4.80
CA LEU A 152 3.52 -16.63 6.03
C LEU A 152 2.54 -16.08 7.08
N ALA A 153 1.48 -15.39 6.66
CA ALA A 153 0.46 -14.88 7.58
C ALA A 153 -0.23 -16.05 8.33
N ARG A 154 -0.58 -17.14 7.65
CA ARG A 154 -1.18 -18.34 8.26
C ARG A 154 -0.22 -19.00 9.24
N ASP A 155 1.05 -19.12 8.89
CA ASP A 155 2.06 -19.68 9.80
C ASP A 155 2.16 -18.83 11.06
N ARG A 156 2.26 -17.51 10.95
CA ARG A 156 2.30 -16.60 12.10
C ARG A 156 1.04 -16.61 12.95
N VAL A 157 -0.13 -16.75 12.34
CA VAL A 157 -1.40 -16.92 13.06
C VAL A 157 -1.40 -18.21 13.88
N LYS A 158 -0.94 -19.31 13.28
CA LYS A 158 -0.80 -20.62 13.97
C LYS A 158 0.22 -20.58 15.10
N GLU A 159 1.38 -19.97 14.86
CA GLU A 159 2.42 -19.77 15.88
C GLU A 159 1.90 -18.93 17.07
N ALA A 160 1.00 -17.97 16.81
CA ALA A 160 0.34 -17.19 17.85
C ALA A 160 -0.83 -17.92 18.55
N GLY A 161 -1.23 -19.11 18.09
CA GLY A 161 -2.37 -19.87 18.62
C GLY A 161 -3.72 -19.22 18.33
N LEU A 162 -3.84 -18.41 17.26
CA LEU A 162 -5.00 -17.59 16.94
C LEU A 162 -5.79 -18.09 15.72
N ASP A 163 -5.55 -19.28 15.24
CA ASP A 163 -6.20 -19.90 14.09
C ASP A 163 -7.73 -20.08 14.28
N HIS A 164 -8.19 -20.12 15.52
CA HIS A 164 -9.62 -20.14 15.85
C HIS A 164 -10.32 -18.76 15.75
N LEU A 165 -9.56 -17.67 15.67
CA LEU A 165 -10.08 -16.29 15.57
C LEU A 165 -9.78 -15.63 14.23
N ILE A 166 -8.77 -16.11 13.48
CA ILE A 166 -8.27 -15.45 12.27
C ILE A 166 -8.32 -16.38 11.09
N ASP A 167 -9.00 -15.96 10.03
CA ASP A 167 -9.04 -16.62 8.73
C ASP A 167 -8.30 -15.78 7.68
N ILE A 168 -7.16 -16.28 7.18
CA ILE A 168 -6.35 -15.63 6.14
C ILE A 168 -6.67 -16.24 4.79
N ARG A 169 -7.15 -15.40 3.86
CA ARG A 169 -7.59 -15.82 2.53
C ARG A 169 -6.78 -15.17 1.42
N ILE A 170 -6.53 -15.94 0.36
CA ILE A 170 -6.11 -15.38 -0.93
C ILE A 170 -7.38 -14.96 -1.65
N GLN A 171 -7.74 -13.69 -1.54
CA GLN A 171 -9.00 -13.18 -2.04
C GLN A 171 -8.91 -11.68 -2.37
N ASP A 172 -9.52 -11.30 -3.50
CA ASP A 172 -9.71 -9.90 -3.87
C ASP A 172 -10.90 -9.30 -3.10
N TYR A 173 -10.78 -8.04 -2.66
CA TYR A 173 -11.84 -7.34 -1.92
C TYR A 173 -13.17 -7.26 -2.69
N ARG A 174 -13.10 -7.29 -4.03
CA ARG A 174 -14.26 -7.31 -4.93
C ARG A 174 -15.09 -8.59 -4.81
N ASP A 175 -14.50 -9.66 -4.31
CA ASP A 175 -15.10 -11.01 -4.24
C ASP A 175 -15.54 -11.43 -2.84
N VAL A 176 -15.31 -10.60 -1.81
CA VAL A 176 -15.76 -10.88 -0.44
C VAL A 176 -17.29 -10.97 -0.41
N ARG A 177 -17.85 -12.03 0.16
CA ARG A 177 -19.31 -12.29 0.24
C ARG A 177 -19.77 -12.69 1.63
N ASP A 178 -19.00 -12.30 2.63
CA ASP A 178 -19.26 -12.62 4.02
C ASP A 178 -20.46 -11.85 4.58
N GLU A 179 -20.96 -12.32 5.71
CA GLU A 179 -21.86 -11.57 6.60
C GLU A 179 -21.20 -10.23 6.99
N PRO A 180 -21.98 -9.17 7.25
CA PRO A 180 -21.46 -7.85 7.54
C PRO A 180 -20.40 -7.81 8.65
N PHE A 181 -19.40 -6.97 8.48
CA PHE A 181 -18.34 -6.73 9.45
C PHE A 181 -18.65 -5.53 10.35
N ASP A 182 -18.30 -5.63 11.62
CA ASP A 182 -18.40 -4.50 12.58
C ASP A 182 -17.36 -3.41 12.25
N ALA A 183 -16.22 -3.83 11.69
CA ALA A 183 -15.11 -2.94 11.34
C ALA A 183 -14.36 -3.42 10.09
N ILE A 184 -13.81 -2.48 9.33
CA ILE A 184 -12.93 -2.76 8.21
C ILE A 184 -11.64 -1.94 8.37
N ALA A 185 -10.48 -2.60 8.30
CA ALA A 185 -9.18 -1.96 8.18
C ALA A 185 -8.67 -2.09 6.74
N SER A 186 -8.11 -1.01 6.20
CA SER A 186 -7.35 -1.01 4.95
C SER A 186 -6.11 -0.16 5.16
N ILE A 187 -4.94 -0.80 5.18
CA ILE A 187 -3.69 -0.17 5.62
C ILE A 187 -2.61 -0.36 4.56
N GLY A 188 -2.27 0.70 3.81
CA GLY A 188 -1.27 0.66 2.74
C GLY A 188 -1.73 -0.16 1.53
N MET A 189 -3.04 -0.25 1.31
CA MET A 189 -3.66 -0.99 0.20
C MET A 189 -4.28 -0.04 -0.84
N PHE A 190 -4.79 1.11 -0.40
CA PHE A 190 -5.52 2.04 -1.26
C PHE A 190 -4.69 2.59 -2.42
N GLU A 191 -3.37 2.65 -2.27
CA GLU A 191 -2.40 3.02 -3.28
C GLU A 191 -2.45 2.10 -4.52
N HIS A 192 -2.96 0.87 -4.37
CA HIS A 192 -3.10 -0.13 -5.43
C HIS A 192 -4.47 -0.12 -6.11
N VAL A 193 -5.44 0.64 -5.59
CA VAL A 193 -6.82 0.65 -6.11
C VAL A 193 -6.94 1.37 -7.46
N GLY A 194 -6.15 2.43 -7.68
CA GLY A 194 -6.26 3.28 -8.86
C GLY A 194 -7.47 4.23 -8.81
N ARG A 195 -7.30 5.42 -9.39
CA ARG A 195 -8.30 6.51 -9.32
C ARG A 195 -9.65 6.13 -9.92
N GLU A 196 -9.62 5.41 -11.03
CA GLU A 196 -10.85 5.01 -11.75
C GLU A 196 -11.69 4.01 -10.95
N ARG A 197 -11.10 3.35 -9.92
CA ARG A 197 -11.74 2.33 -9.09
C ARG A 197 -12.13 2.82 -7.70
N THR A 198 -11.81 4.05 -7.35
CA THR A 198 -12.00 4.58 -5.98
C THR A 198 -13.47 4.51 -5.54
N ALA A 199 -14.42 4.88 -6.42
CA ALA A 199 -15.85 4.81 -6.11
C ALA A 199 -16.32 3.36 -5.93
N GLU A 200 -15.89 2.43 -6.80
CA GLU A 200 -16.18 0.98 -6.67
C GLU A 200 -15.63 0.44 -5.34
N TYR A 201 -14.41 0.81 -5.00
CA TYR A 201 -13.75 0.38 -3.78
C TYR A 201 -14.52 0.78 -2.52
N PHE A 202 -14.83 2.07 -2.35
CA PHE A 202 -15.55 2.53 -1.16
C PHE A 202 -16.99 2.03 -1.12
N SER A 203 -17.71 2.00 -2.25
CA SER A 203 -19.04 1.42 -2.30
C SER A 203 -19.04 -0.06 -1.91
N ARG A 204 -18.00 -0.81 -2.33
CA ARG A 204 -17.85 -2.21 -1.95
C ARG A 204 -17.61 -2.36 -0.45
N LEU A 205 -16.65 -1.61 0.12
CA LEU A 205 -16.37 -1.68 1.55
C LEU A 205 -17.57 -1.23 2.39
N PHE A 206 -18.30 -0.21 1.95
CA PHE A 206 -19.52 0.23 2.61
C PHE A 206 -20.58 -0.88 2.66
N SER A 207 -20.76 -1.60 1.55
CA SER A 207 -21.73 -2.71 1.48
C SER A 207 -21.39 -3.92 2.36
N LEU A 208 -20.13 -4.03 2.81
CA LEU A 208 -19.66 -5.09 3.70
C LEU A 208 -19.74 -4.72 5.19
N LEU A 209 -20.04 -3.46 5.51
CA LEU A 209 -20.18 -3.00 6.90
C LEU A 209 -21.56 -3.27 7.47
N ALA A 210 -21.59 -3.68 8.71
CA ALA A 210 -22.80 -3.67 9.52
C ALA A 210 -23.29 -2.22 9.75
N PRO A 211 -24.58 -2.00 10.06
CA PRO A 211 -25.07 -0.70 10.45
C PRO A 211 -24.23 -0.09 11.58
N ARG A 212 -23.77 1.15 11.41
CA ARG A 212 -22.83 1.86 12.30
C ARG A 212 -21.42 1.22 12.40
N GLY A 213 -21.10 0.30 11.50
CA GLY A 213 -19.72 -0.23 11.35
C GLY A 213 -18.75 0.87 10.92
N ARG A 214 -17.46 0.65 11.15
CA ARG A 214 -16.41 1.64 10.90
C ARG A 214 -15.40 1.16 9.88
N LEU A 215 -15.06 2.03 8.94
CA LEU A 215 -13.93 1.84 8.03
C LEU A 215 -12.77 2.74 8.47
N LEU A 216 -11.57 2.18 8.54
CA LEU A 216 -10.33 2.94 8.60
C LEU A 216 -9.53 2.68 7.33
N ASN A 217 -9.39 3.71 6.51
CA ASN A 217 -8.52 3.71 5.33
C ASN A 217 -7.25 4.50 5.64
N HIS A 218 -6.12 3.80 5.77
CA HIS A 218 -4.81 4.40 5.99
C HIS A 218 -3.97 4.24 4.72
N ALA A 219 -3.60 5.34 4.10
CA ALA A 219 -2.87 5.36 2.84
C ALA A 219 -1.88 6.53 2.77
N ILE A 220 -0.88 6.39 1.93
CA ILE A 220 -0.01 7.50 1.55
C ILE A 220 -0.81 8.41 0.61
N SER A 221 -0.98 9.65 1.00
CA SER A 221 -1.66 10.66 0.18
C SER A 221 -0.68 11.69 -0.37
N ARG A 222 -1.11 12.44 -1.36
CA ARG A 222 -0.39 13.58 -1.91
C ARG A 222 -1.16 14.87 -1.66
N PRO A 223 -0.46 16.02 -1.57
CA PRO A 223 -1.11 17.32 -1.51
C PRO A 223 -1.94 17.58 -2.77
N GLY A 224 -3.08 18.25 -2.61
CA GLY A 224 -3.96 18.67 -3.70
C GLY A 224 -3.23 19.44 -4.77
N GLY A 225 -3.65 19.26 -6.04
CA GLY A 225 -3.07 19.93 -7.20
C GLY A 225 -1.69 19.44 -7.64
N SER A 226 -1.06 18.49 -6.92
CA SER A 226 0.22 17.91 -7.32
C SER A 226 0.04 16.98 -8.52
N ARG A 227 0.93 17.09 -9.53
CA ARG A 227 0.89 16.21 -10.72
C ARG A 227 1.70 14.94 -10.49
N PRO A 228 1.18 13.74 -10.82
CA PRO A 228 1.95 12.50 -10.74
C PRO A 228 3.16 12.55 -11.69
N ARG A 229 4.31 12.09 -11.23
CA ARG A 229 5.48 11.88 -12.11
C ARG A 229 5.26 10.57 -12.88
N LYS A 230 5.03 10.66 -14.20
CA LYS A 230 4.73 9.50 -15.08
C LYS A 230 5.82 8.41 -15.13
N ARG A 231 7.07 8.72 -14.75
CA ARG A 231 8.21 7.79 -14.81
C ARG A 231 9.11 8.00 -13.59
N SER A 232 8.62 7.62 -12.40
CA SER A 232 9.42 7.64 -11.18
C SER A 232 10.13 6.29 -10.98
N PHE A 233 11.23 6.28 -10.23
CA PHE A 233 11.87 5.05 -9.77
C PHE A 233 10.87 4.15 -9.03
N ILE A 234 10.10 4.74 -8.10
CA ILE A 234 9.08 4.02 -7.32
C ILE A 234 8.06 3.34 -8.23
N GLY A 235 7.56 4.03 -9.26
CA GLY A 235 6.56 3.47 -10.18
C GLY A 235 7.10 2.45 -11.19
N ARG A 236 8.43 2.27 -11.27
CA ARG A 236 9.05 1.27 -12.15
C ARG A 236 9.54 0.04 -11.41
N TYR A 237 10.07 0.23 -10.20
CA TYR A 237 10.81 -0.80 -9.48
C TYR A 237 10.15 -1.20 -8.15
N VAL A 238 9.31 -0.34 -7.57
CA VAL A 238 8.76 -0.58 -6.23
C VAL A 238 7.25 -0.83 -6.28
N PHE A 239 6.48 0.14 -6.79
CA PHE A 239 5.02 0.03 -6.88
C PHE A 239 4.55 0.28 -8.31
N PRO A 240 4.71 -0.70 -9.21
CA PRO A 240 4.14 -0.62 -10.56
C PRO A 240 2.62 -0.42 -10.43
N ASP A 241 2.07 0.51 -11.22
CA ASP A 241 0.67 0.91 -11.17
C ASP A 241 0.19 1.56 -9.86
N GLY A 242 1.04 1.75 -8.85
CA GLY A 242 0.67 2.47 -7.64
C GLY A 242 0.27 3.92 -7.91
N GLU A 243 -0.86 4.35 -7.33
CA GLU A 243 -1.38 5.70 -7.46
C GLU A 243 -1.60 6.33 -6.09
N LEU A 244 -1.01 7.53 -5.89
CA LEU A 244 -1.28 8.31 -4.68
C LEU A 244 -2.50 9.20 -4.90
N HIS A 245 -3.45 9.08 -4.02
CA HIS A 245 -4.70 9.84 -4.06
C HIS A 245 -4.57 11.16 -3.28
N ASP A 246 -5.36 12.14 -3.67
CA ASP A 246 -5.57 13.35 -2.89
C ASP A 246 -6.53 13.04 -1.73
N VAL A 247 -6.31 13.68 -0.58
CA VAL A 247 -7.17 13.48 0.60
C VAL A 247 -8.61 13.94 0.31
N THR A 248 -8.77 15.05 -0.40
CA THR A 248 -10.09 15.59 -0.76
C THR A 248 -10.85 14.63 -1.66
N ASP A 249 -10.23 14.17 -2.76
CA ASP A 249 -10.81 13.19 -3.68
C ASP A 249 -11.23 11.91 -2.94
N THR A 250 -10.40 11.49 -1.96
CA THR A 250 -10.67 10.30 -1.14
C THR A 250 -11.90 10.51 -0.26
N MET A 251 -11.97 11.65 0.45
CA MET A 251 -13.11 11.97 1.33
C MET A 251 -14.42 12.13 0.55
N GLU A 252 -14.38 12.78 -0.62
CA GLU A 252 -15.54 12.90 -1.51
C GLU A 252 -16.04 11.53 -1.97
N SER A 253 -15.12 10.63 -2.33
CA SER A 253 -15.47 9.26 -2.75
C SER A 253 -16.05 8.44 -1.59
N MET A 254 -15.55 8.61 -0.36
CA MET A 254 -16.11 7.96 0.83
C MET A 254 -17.52 8.49 1.12
N SER A 255 -17.70 9.80 1.12
CA SER A 255 -19.02 10.42 1.35
C SER A 255 -20.04 9.98 0.29
N ALA A 256 -19.64 9.96 -0.99
CA ALA A 256 -20.50 9.48 -2.08
C ALA A 256 -20.88 7.99 -1.95
N ALA A 257 -20.06 7.18 -1.28
CA ALA A 257 -20.35 5.77 -0.98
C ALA A 257 -21.28 5.57 0.24
N GLY A 258 -21.58 6.65 1.00
CA GLY A 258 -22.46 6.62 2.16
C GLY A 258 -21.77 6.68 3.53
N PHE A 259 -20.44 6.88 3.57
CA PHE A 259 -19.74 7.11 4.84
C PHE A 259 -19.99 8.53 5.36
N GLU A 260 -20.20 8.64 6.67
CA GLU A 260 -20.40 9.90 7.42
C GLU A 260 -19.17 10.25 8.28
#